data_1fce3ea5db92ac6bf38225cad00dbf06
#
_entry.id   1fce3ea5db92ac6bf38225cad00dbf06
#
_cell.length_a   1.000
_cell.length_b   1.000
_cell.length_c   1.000
_cell.angle_alpha   90.00
_cell.angle_beta   90.00
_cell.angle_gamma   90.00
#
_symmetry.space_group_name_H-M   'P 1'
#
loop_
_entity.id
_entity.type
_entity.pdbx_description
1 polymer ?
#
loop_
_entity_poly.entity_id
_entity_poly.type
_entity_poly.pdbx_seq_one_letter_code
_entity_poly.pdbx_strand_id
1 'polypeptide(L)'
;MKLEDPLLSANLSVDYRNKPDVLRDVSLQIAHHEILGLVGQSGSGKSTIGLSLMGLLPLKGGGVRGEVLFLGKDLLRSSDKELRKVLGRDMSIVLQSPLSALNPALRIGSQLNEAWKAHEPGKSDQGNAAIQAALTSVSLPSDKEFLERRPSQLSVGQGQRVCIAMAILHRPALLLADEATSALDPITQAEILKLFARLNRELGTAILYISHDLLSVAALCHRICILHEGQIVECGPPEVIFNSPQHEYTRRLVAALPSAPRSIGSPASDNRTASPHLVELHSS
;
A
#
# COMPACT_ATOMS: atom_id res chain seq x y z
N MET A 1 10.81 19.07 20.54
CA MET A 1 9.72 18.27 19.96
C MET A 1 10.02 16.84 20.35
N LYS A 2 9.23 16.20 21.24
CA LYS A 2 9.36 14.76 21.49
C LYS A 2 9.04 14.08 20.17
N LEU A 3 9.97 13.27 19.66
CA LEU A 3 9.67 12.35 18.55
C LEU A 3 8.52 11.47 19.05
N GLU A 4 7.37 11.53 18.41
CA GLU A 4 6.29 10.60 18.72
C GLU A 4 6.81 9.18 18.43
N ASP A 5 6.50 8.24 19.32
CA ASP A 5 6.88 6.85 19.12
C ASP A 5 6.31 6.35 17.79
N PRO A 6 7.08 5.59 16.99
CA PRO A 6 6.58 5.07 15.71
C PRO A 6 5.37 4.16 15.93
N LEU A 7 4.41 4.18 15.00
CA LEU A 7 3.28 3.27 14.99
C LEU A 7 3.74 1.81 14.94
N LEU A 8 4.76 1.54 14.11
CA LEU A 8 5.40 0.24 14.00
C LEU A 8 6.93 0.44 13.94
N SER A 9 7.65 -0.38 14.70
CA SER A 9 9.10 -0.51 14.63
C SER A 9 9.47 -1.99 14.55
N ALA A 10 10.31 -2.34 13.59
CA ALA A 10 10.77 -3.71 13.42
C ALA A 10 12.28 -3.74 13.23
N ASN A 11 12.91 -4.71 13.88
CA ASN A 11 14.30 -5.11 13.62
C ASN A 11 14.32 -6.64 13.58
N LEU A 12 14.47 -7.22 12.37
CA LEU A 12 14.23 -8.64 12.18
C LEU A 12 15.16 -9.28 11.17
N SER A 13 15.45 -10.56 11.39
CA SER A 13 16.09 -11.48 10.46
C SER A 13 15.21 -12.70 10.27
N VAL A 14 15.19 -13.27 9.06
CA VAL A 14 14.27 -14.35 8.70
C VAL A 14 15.00 -15.48 8.00
N ASP A 15 14.71 -16.70 8.48
CA ASP A 15 15.15 -17.96 7.87
C ASP A 15 13.95 -18.80 7.45
N TYR A 16 14.06 -19.53 6.35
CA TYR A 16 13.21 -20.66 6.03
C TYR A 16 13.99 -21.96 6.17
N ARG A 17 13.27 -23.07 6.42
CA ARG A 17 13.90 -24.39 6.68
C ARG A 17 14.94 -24.79 5.64
N ASN A 18 14.72 -24.43 4.36
CA ASN A 18 15.60 -24.78 3.24
C ASN A 18 16.32 -23.57 2.62
N LYS A 19 16.18 -22.38 3.22
CA LYS A 19 16.79 -21.14 2.72
C LYS A 19 17.09 -20.23 3.92
N PRO A 20 18.30 -20.30 4.48
CA PRO A 20 18.71 -19.37 5.53
C PRO A 20 18.89 -17.94 4.98
N ASP A 21 18.93 -16.97 5.88
CA ASP A 21 19.27 -15.57 5.60
C ASP A 21 18.41 -14.91 4.49
N VAL A 22 17.11 -15.24 4.46
CA VAL A 22 16.18 -14.61 3.49
C VAL A 22 16.00 -13.13 3.77
N LEU A 23 16.00 -12.75 5.06
CA LEU A 23 16.12 -11.37 5.51
C LEU A 23 17.23 -11.26 6.54
N ARG A 24 18.06 -10.22 6.42
CA ARG A 24 19.23 -9.98 7.27
C ARG A 24 19.16 -8.58 7.86
N ASP A 25 19.00 -8.50 9.18
CA ASP A 25 19.05 -7.24 9.95
C ASP A 25 18.19 -6.12 9.33
N VAL A 26 16.96 -6.49 8.93
CA VAL A 26 16.00 -5.55 8.35
C VAL A 26 15.49 -4.64 9.45
N SER A 27 15.83 -3.35 9.39
CA SER A 27 15.30 -2.30 10.27
C SER A 27 14.28 -1.47 9.51
N LEU A 28 13.06 -1.38 10.05
CA LEU A 28 11.94 -0.66 9.44
C LEU A 28 11.14 0.07 10.53
N GLN A 29 10.76 1.31 10.24
CA GLN A 29 9.85 2.08 11.09
C GLN A 29 8.75 2.71 10.24
N ILE A 30 7.53 2.74 10.76
CA ILE A 30 6.38 3.40 10.14
C ILE A 30 5.82 4.37 11.18
N ALA A 31 5.72 5.64 10.82
CA ALA A 31 5.11 6.65 11.67
C ALA A 31 3.57 6.59 11.58
N HIS A 32 2.90 7.21 12.54
CA HIS A 32 1.45 7.42 12.45
C HIS A 32 1.12 8.21 11.17
N HIS A 33 0.06 7.81 10.47
CA HIS A 33 -0.42 8.44 9.23
C HIS A 33 0.60 8.43 8.07
N GLU A 34 1.70 7.69 8.18
CA GLU A 34 2.68 7.56 7.11
C GLU A 34 2.21 6.57 6.03
N ILE A 35 2.47 6.89 4.77
CA ILE A 35 2.48 5.91 3.68
C ILE A 35 3.94 5.59 3.38
N LEU A 36 4.40 4.41 3.80
CA LEU A 36 5.75 3.92 3.54
C LEU A 36 5.73 2.95 2.37
N GLY A 37 6.58 3.20 1.36
CA GLY A 37 6.80 2.30 0.24
C GLY A 37 7.91 1.30 0.53
N LEU A 38 7.70 0.03 0.20
CA LEU A 38 8.74 -1.00 0.20
C LEU A 38 8.91 -1.54 -1.21
N VAL A 39 10.05 -1.25 -1.82
CA VAL A 39 10.35 -1.61 -3.21
C VAL A 39 11.51 -2.58 -3.28
N GLY A 40 11.47 -3.50 -4.23
CA GLY A 40 12.55 -4.44 -4.53
C GLY A 40 12.12 -5.42 -5.61
N GLN A 41 13.09 -6.13 -6.20
CA GLN A 41 12.82 -7.15 -7.22
C GLN A 41 11.96 -8.29 -6.67
N SER A 42 11.35 -9.07 -7.58
CA SER A 42 10.68 -10.31 -7.21
C SER A 42 11.66 -11.25 -6.49
N GLY A 43 11.22 -11.84 -5.38
CA GLY A 43 12.07 -12.73 -4.58
C GLY A 43 13.04 -12.01 -3.61
N SER A 44 13.05 -10.68 -3.52
CA SER A 44 13.92 -9.94 -2.57
C SER A 44 13.52 -10.08 -1.10
N GLY A 45 12.30 -10.59 -0.81
CA GLY A 45 11.81 -10.78 0.55
C GLY A 45 10.69 -9.82 0.98
N LYS A 46 10.12 -9.01 0.08
CA LYS A 46 9.05 -8.03 0.42
C LYS A 46 7.85 -8.64 1.15
N SER A 47 7.24 -9.65 0.56
CA SER A 47 6.10 -10.35 1.20
C SER A 47 6.51 -11.09 2.48
N THR A 48 7.78 -11.52 2.56
CA THR A 48 8.35 -12.10 3.80
C THR A 48 8.38 -11.04 4.91
N ILE A 49 8.77 -9.80 4.62
CA ILE A 49 8.68 -8.70 5.57
C ILE A 49 7.22 -8.51 6.00
N GLY A 50 6.27 -8.38 5.06
CA GLY A 50 4.85 -8.21 5.38
C GLY A 50 4.32 -9.29 6.32
N LEU A 51 4.59 -10.58 6.04
CA LEU A 51 4.19 -11.70 6.89
C LEU A 51 4.88 -11.68 8.25
N SER A 52 6.15 -11.28 8.31
CA SER A 52 6.91 -11.16 9.57
C SER A 52 6.34 -10.08 10.46
N LEU A 53 6.02 -8.91 9.90
CA LEU A 53 5.40 -7.79 10.64
C LEU A 53 4.04 -8.18 11.24
N MET A 54 3.31 -9.07 10.60
CA MET A 54 2.03 -9.58 11.09
C MET A 54 2.16 -10.78 12.02
N GLY A 55 3.36 -11.30 12.28
CA GLY A 55 3.55 -12.52 13.06
C GLY A 55 3.01 -13.78 12.36
N LEU A 56 2.77 -13.74 11.04
CA LEU A 56 2.17 -14.85 10.27
C LEU A 56 3.20 -15.74 9.58
N LEU A 57 4.48 -15.38 9.60
CA LEU A 57 5.54 -16.13 8.91
C LEU A 57 5.69 -17.59 9.39
N PRO A 58 5.51 -17.93 10.68
CA PRO A 58 5.56 -19.31 11.15
C PRO A 58 4.56 -20.22 10.45
N LEU A 59 3.39 -19.71 10.05
CA LEU A 59 2.37 -20.46 9.29
C LEU A 59 2.85 -20.85 7.88
N LYS A 60 3.90 -20.19 7.37
CA LYS A 60 4.55 -20.47 6.08
C LYS A 60 5.88 -21.24 6.26
N GLY A 61 6.17 -21.73 7.46
CA GLY A 61 7.38 -22.49 7.77
C GLY A 61 8.65 -21.64 7.88
N GLY A 62 8.53 -20.33 8.06
CA GLY A 62 9.64 -19.41 8.31
C GLY A 62 9.84 -19.15 9.80
N GLY A 63 11.09 -18.92 10.20
CA GLY A 63 11.47 -18.45 11.53
C GLY A 63 11.84 -16.97 11.49
N VAL A 64 11.34 -16.19 12.46
CA VAL A 64 11.67 -14.76 12.61
C VAL A 64 12.48 -14.60 13.90
N ARG A 65 13.59 -13.89 13.82
CA ARG A 65 14.39 -13.44 14.97
C ARG A 65 14.34 -11.92 15.05
N GLY A 66 14.36 -11.38 16.25
CA GLY A 66 14.34 -9.95 16.51
C GLY A 66 13.08 -9.49 17.21
N GLU A 67 12.59 -8.32 16.84
CA GLU A 67 11.46 -7.68 17.49
C GLU A 67 10.57 -6.96 16.46
N VAL A 68 9.25 -6.99 16.69
CA VAL A 68 8.26 -6.20 15.93
C VAL A 68 7.33 -5.52 16.91
N LEU A 69 7.57 -4.25 17.18
CA LEU A 69 6.73 -3.42 18.05
C LEU A 69 5.64 -2.74 17.23
N PHE A 70 4.39 -3.02 17.53
CA PHE A 70 3.22 -2.34 16.98
C PHE A 70 2.41 -1.74 18.11
N LEU A 71 2.20 -0.42 18.08
CA LEU A 71 1.58 0.32 19.19
C LEU A 71 2.24 -0.01 20.55
N GLY A 72 3.57 -0.14 20.56
CA GLY A 72 4.37 -0.46 21.74
C GLY A 72 4.33 -1.92 22.18
N LYS A 73 3.63 -2.82 21.47
CA LYS A 73 3.51 -4.25 21.79
C LYS A 73 4.33 -5.10 20.83
N ASP A 74 5.17 -6.00 21.35
CA ASP A 74 5.93 -6.95 20.53
C ASP A 74 5.02 -8.07 20.01
N LEU A 75 4.81 -8.07 18.69
CA LEU A 75 3.96 -9.05 18.01
C LEU A 75 4.62 -10.43 17.92
N LEU A 76 5.96 -10.52 17.87
CA LEU A 76 6.66 -11.81 17.81
C LEU A 76 6.58 -12.59 19.12
N ARG A 77 6.39 -11.89 20.23
CA ARG A 77 6.19 -12.50 21.57
C ARG A 77 4.73 -12.63 21.96
N SER A 78 3.81 -12.18 21.10
CA SER A 78 2.38 -12.27 21.38
C SER A 78 1.86 -13.68 21.15
N SER A 79 0.93 -14.12 21.99
CA SER A 79 0.19 -15.37 21.79
C SER A 79 -0.75 -15.27 20.58
N ASP A 80 -1.14 -16.42 20.01
CA ASP A 80 -2.11 -16.46 18.90
C ASP A 80 -3.43 -15.75 19.24
N LYS A 81 -3.87 -15.83 20.50
CA LYS A 81 -5.08 -15.14 20.96
C LYS A 81 -4.92 -13.61 20.94
N GLU A 82 -3.74 -13.12 21.25
CA GLU A 82 -3.43 -11.69 21.21
C GLU A 82 -3.25 -11.19 19.79
N LEU A 83 -2.55 -11.95 18.92
CA LEU A 83 -2.44 -11.65 17.51
C LEU A 83 -3.80 -11.56 16.83
N ARG A 84 -4.72 -12.50 17.10
CA ARG A 84 -6.09 -12.47 16.55
C ARG A 84 -6.89 -11.24 16.96
N LYS A 85 -6.56 -10.55 18.06
CA LYS A 85 -7.23 -9.30 18.44
C LYS A 85 -6.71 -8.10 17.66
N VAL A 86 -5.47 -8.17 17.18
CA VAL A 86 -4.80 -7.10 16.43
C VAL A 86 -5.02 -7.26 14.94
N LEU A 87 -4.82 -8.47 14.40
CA LEU A 87 -4.91 -8.75 12.98
C LEU A 87 -6.36 -8.70 12.49
N GLY A 88 -6.61 -7.93 11.44
CA GLY A 88 -7.94 -7.67 10.88
C GLY A 88 -8.69 -6.51 11.56
N ARG A 89 -8.25 -6.08 12.76
CA ARG A 89 -8.83 -4.95 13.50
C ARG A 89 -7.90 -3.73 13.47
N ASP A 90 -6.73 -3.83 14.11
CA ASP A 90 -5.80 -2.71 14.26
C ASP A 90 -4.73 -2.72 13.17
N MET A 91 -4.40 -3.90 12.64
CA MET A 91 -3.51 -4.14 11.51
C MET A 91 -4.19 -5.06 10.51
N SER A 92 -4.29 -4.63 9.26
CA SER A 92 -4.96 -5.38 8.18
C SER A 92 -4.05 -5.53 6.96
N ILE A 93 -4.40 -6.45 6.06
CA ILE A 93 -3.65 -6.70 4.82
C ILE A 93 -4.58 -6.77 3.62
N VAL A 94 -4.12 -6.21 2.50
CA VAL A 94 -4.70 -6.40 1.16
C VAL A 94 -3.66 -7.13 0.33
N LEU A 95 -4.06 -8.28 -0.23
CA LEU A 95 -3.18 -9.17 -0.99
C LEU A 95 -3.24 -8.88 -2.49
N GLN A 96 -2.24 -9.37 -3.21
CA GLN A 96 -2.03 -9.20 -4.65
C GLN A 96 -3.21 -9.66 -5.51
N SER A 97 -3.85 -10.80 -5.18
CA SER A 97 -4.91 -11.38 -5.99
C SER A 97 -6.25 -11.33 -5.25
N PRO A 98 -7.14 -10.39 -5.62
CA PRO A 98 -8.42 -10.23 -4.93
C PRO A 98 -9.32 -11.45 -5.06
N LEU A 99 -9.35 -12.09 -6.24
CA LEU A 99 -10.21 -13.25 -6.46
C LEU A 99 -9.74 -14.49 -5.71
N SER A 100 -8.44 -14.57 -5.37
CA SER A 100 -7.90 -15.65 -4.53
C SER A 100 -8.10 -15.38 -3.04
N ALA A 101 -8.26 -14.12 -2.65
CA ALA A 101 -8.51 -13.72 -1.26
C ALA A 101 -9.99 -13.88 -0.86
N LEU A 102 -10.90 -13.79 -1.84
CA LEU A 102 -12.34 -13.95 -1.62
C LEU A 102 -12.76 -15.43 -1.77
N ASN A 103 -13.65 -15.88 -0.89
CA ASN A 103 -14.24 -17.22 -1.02
C ASN A 103 -15.24 -17.26 -2.18
N PRO A 104 -14.99 -18.03 -3.25
CA PRO A 104 -15.85 -18.03 -4.45
C PRO A 104 -17.25 -18.59 -4.20
N ALA A 105 -17.44 -19.39 -3.14
CA ALA A 105 -18.72 -19.99 -2.80
C ALA A 105 -19.65 -19.04 -2.02
N LEU A 106 -19.12 -18.00 -1.39
CA LEU A 106 -19.86 -17.09 -0.53
C LEU A 106 -20.23 -15.79 -1.26
N ARG A 107 -21.36 -15.19 -0.85
CA ARG A 107 -21.77 -13.85 -1.30
C ARG A 107 -20.87 -12.79 -0.68
N ILE A 108 -20.70 -11.66 -1.35
CA ILE A 108 -19.89 -10.54 -0.86
C ILE A 108 -20.37 -10.03 0.49
N GLY A 109 -21.68 -9.84 0.65
CA GLY A 109 -22.27 -9.42 1.93
C GLY A 109 -22.00 -10.39 3.08
N SER A 110 -21.99 -11.70 2.80
CA SER A 110 -21.65 -12.71 3.81
C SER A 110 -20.20 -12.59 4.26
N GLN A 111 -19.25 -12.42 3.33
CA GLN A 111 -17.83 -12.30 3.64
C GLN A 111 -17.52 -11.02 4.43
N LEU A 112 -18.13 -9.88 4.05
CA LEU A 112 -18.01 -8.63 4.79
C LEU A 112 -18.57 -8.78 6.22
N ASN A 113 -19.71 -9.46 6.38
CA ASN A 113 -20.32 -9.68 7.68
C ASN A 113 -19.49 -10.65 8.56
N GLU A 114 -18.88 -11.68 7.98
CA GLU A 114 -17.95 -12.57 8.69
C GLU A 114 -16.71 -11.81 9.16
N ALA A 115 -16.13 -10.94 8.29
CA ALA A 115 -15.00 -10.11 8.65
C ALA A 115 -15.32 -9.15 9.80
N TRP A 116 -16.52 -8.55 9.82
CA TRP A 116 -16.99 -7.73 10.93
C TRP A 116 -17.14 -8.53 12.22
N LYS A 117 -17.85 -9.65 12.16
CA LYS A 117 -18.17 -10.49 13.32
C LYS A 117 -16.95 -11.12 13.98
N ALA A 118 -15.86 -11.25 13.24
CA ALA A 118 -14.60 -11.78 13.76
C ALA A 118 -14.07 -10.96 14.95
N HIS A 119 -14.38 -9.66 15.02
CA HIS A 119 -13.94 -8.76 16.08
C HIS A 119 -15.09 -8.15 16.91
N GLU A 120 -16.29 -8.06 16.34
CA GLU A 120 -17.46 -7.44 16.96
C GLU A 120 -18.68 -8.39 16.95
N PRO A 121 -18.61 -9.54 17.64
CA PRO A 121 -19.71 -10.49 17.69
C PRO A 121 -20.94 -9.86 18.37
N GLY A 122 -22.13 -10.12 17.82
CA GLY A 122 -23.41 -9.68 18.40
C GLY A 122 -23.83 -8.25 18.08
N LYS A 123 -23.04 -7.48 17.30
CA LYS A 123 -23.33 -6.09 16.92
C LYS A 123 -23.78 -5.98 15.46
N SER A 124 -24.86 -6.65 15.08
CA SER A 124 -25.33 -6.73 13.68
C SER A 124 -25.69 -5.39 13.07
N ASP A 125 -26.38 -4.51 13.80
CA ASP A 125 -26.81 -3.21 13.27
C ASP A 125 -25.61 -2.27 13.03
N GLN A 126 -24.64 -2.28 13.95
CA GLN A 126 -23.38 -1.57 13.77
C GLN A 126 -22.57 -2.15 12.59
N GLY A 127 -22.62 -3.48 12.39
CA GLY A 127 -22.00 -4.17 11.29
C GLY A 127 -22.53 -3.71 9.93
N ASN A 128 -23.84 -3.60 9.78
CA ASN A 128 -24.47 -3.12 8.55
C ASN A 128 -24.01 -1.69 8.22
N ALA A 129 -24.01 -0.80 9.21
CA ALA A 129 -23.55 0.58 9.04
C ALA A 129 -22.05 0.65 8.68
N ALA A 130 -21.20 -0.18 9.33
CA ALA A 130 -19.77 -0.23 9.04
C ALA A 130 -19.48 -0.78 7.63
N ILE A 131 -20.20 -1.83 7.22
CA ILE A 131 -20.10 -2.40 5.86
C ILE A 131 -20.50 -1.37 4.82
N GLN A 132 -21.62 -0.67 5.02
CA GLN A 132 -22.06 0.39 4.13
C GLN A 132 -21.02 1.50 4.02
N ALA A 133 -20.47 1.97 5.14
CA ALA A 133 -19.45 3.00 5.18
C ALA A 133 -18.16 2.54 4.47
N ALA A 134 -17.72 1.30 4.71
CA ALA A 134 -16.53 0.75 4.06
C ALA A 134 -16.71 0.63 2.54
N LEU A 135 -17.85 0.12 2.05
CA LEU A 135 -18.15 0.04 0.62
C LEU A 135 -18.21 1.42 -0.03
N THR A 136 -18.84 2.40 0.62
CA THR A 136 -18.87 3.80 0.18
C THR A 136 -17.45 4.38 0.07
N SER A 137 -16.60 4.12 1.08
CA SER A 137 -15.20 4.59 1.10
C SER A 137 -14.39 4.04 -0.07
N VAL A 138 -14.71 2.86 -0.59
CA VAL A 138 -14.03 2.27 -1.76
C VAL A 138 -14.80 2.49 -3.07
N SER A 139 -15.85 3.33 -3.08
CA SER A 139 -16.68 3.65 -4.24
C SER A 139 -17.35 2.41 -4.85
N LEU A 140 -17.91 1.54 -4.00
CA LEU A 140 -18.73 0.40 -4.38
C LEU A 140 -20.18 0.61 -3.91
N PRO A 141 -21.17 0.03 -4.63
CA PRO A 141 -22.56 -0.01 -4.17
C PRO A 141 -22.67 -0.78 -2.84
N SER A 142 -23.63 -0.38 -2.01
CA SER A 142 -23.94 -1.07 -0.74
C SER A 142 -25.37 -1.61 -0.70
N ASP A 143 -26.05 -1.63 -1.85
CA ASP A 143 -27.37 -2.19 -2.01
C ASP A 143 -27.40 -3.72 -1.93
N LYS A 144 -28.60 -4.27 -1.74
CA LYS A 144 -28.82 -5.72 -1.61
C LYS A 144 -28.35 -6.48 -2.84
N GLU A 145 -28.53 -5.94 -4.04
CA GLU A 145 -28.14 -6.59 -5.29
C GLU A 145 -26.62 -6.81 -5.34
N PHE A 146 -25.83 -5.78 -5.00
CA PHE A 146 -24.37 -5.89 -4.96
C PHE A 146 -23.92 -6.87 -3.88
N LEU A 147 -24.49 -6.80 -2.67
CA LEU A 147 -24.13 -7.68 -1.56
C LEU A 147 -24.47 -9.16 -1.79
N GLU A 148 -25.42 -9.46 -2.65
CA GLU A 148 -25.78 -10.84 -3.05
C GLU A 148 -24.88 -11.41 -4.14
N ARG A 149 -24.06 -10.59 -4.81
CA ARG A 149 -23.10 -11.07 -5.81
C ARG A 149 -22.05 -11.99 -5.20
N ARG A 150 -21.53 -12.87 -6.04
CA ARG A 150 -20.38 -13.71 -5.74
C ARG A 150 -19.11 -13.13 -6.37
N PRO A 151 -17.90 -13.50 -5.91
CA PRO A 151 -16.64 -13.02 -6.50
C PRO A 151 -16.54 -13.17 -8.02
N SER A 152 -17.09 -14.26 -8.58
CA SER A 152 -17.12 -14.52 -10.03
C SER A 152 -17.95 -13.51 -10.85
N GLN A 153 -18.77 -12.71 -10.20
CA GLN A 153 -19.63 -11.69 -10.82
C GLN A 153 -19.03 -10.28 -10.72
N LEU A 154 -17.81 -10.15 -10.18
CA LEU A 154 -17.10 -8.89 -10.03
C LEU A 154 -16.01 -8.76 -11.09
N SER A 155 -15.76 -7.52 -11.53
CA SER A 155 -14.49 -7.22 -12.22
C SER A 155 -13.32 -7.34 -11.24
N VAL A 156 -12.09 -7.49 -11.76
CA VAL A 156 -10.88 -7.57 -10.91
C VAL A 156 -10.77 -6.33 -10.01
N GLY A 157 -11.02 -5.13 -10.57
CA GLY A 157 -11.00 -3.88 -9.81
C GLY A 157 -12.10 -3.80 -8.74
N GLN A 158 -13.31 -4.32 -9.01
CA GLN A 158 -14.35 -4.43 -7.98
C GLN A 158 -13.95 -5.42 -6.89
N GLY A 159 -13.39 -6.56 -7.24
CA GLY A 159 -12.87 -7.54 -6.28
C GLY A 159 -11.80 -6.92 -5.38
N GLN A 160 -10.87 -6.14 -5.97
CA GLN A 160 -9.83 -5.43 -5.20
C GLN A 160 -10.44 -4.42 -4.23
N ARG A 161 -11.42 -3.63 -4.66
CA ARG A 161 -12.13 -2.69 -3.79
C ARG A 161 -12.89 -3.39 -2.67
N VAL A 162 -13.47 -4.58 -2.91
CA VAL A 162 -14.09 -5.41 -1.85
C VAL A 162 -13.05 -5.86 -0.84
N CYS A 163 -11.88 -6.34 -1.26
CA CYS A 163 -10.79 -6.71 -0.35
C CYS A 163 -10.31 -5.51 0.49
N ILE A 164 -10.20 -4.33 -0.12
CA ILE A 164 -9.86 -3.09 0.60
C ILE A 164 -10.98 -2.74 1.59
N ALA A 165 -12.26 -2.83 1.19
CA ALA A 165 -13.40 -2.58 2.09
C ALA A 165 -13.37 -3.52 3.31
N MET A 166 -13.10 -4.81 3.11
CA MET A 166 -12.93 -5.78 4.20
C MET A 166 -11.79 -5.38 5.13
N ALA A 167 -10.67 -4.95 4.58
CA ALA A 167 -9.48 -4.57 5.35
C ALA A 167 -9.69 -3.31 6.19
N ILE A 168 -10.55 -2.38 5.78
CA ILE A 168 -10.80 -1.11 6.48
C ILE A 168 -12.05 -1.12 7.37
N LEU A 169 -12.78 -2.24 7.46
CA LEU A 169 -14.03 -2.36 8.25
C LEU A 169 -13.90 -1.86 9.69
N HIS A 170 -12.77 -2.18 10.33
CA HIS A 170 -12.49 -1.81 11.71
C HIS A 170 -11.60 -0.57 11.83
N ARG A 171 -11.38 0.19 10.72
CA ARG A 171 -10.52 1.38 10.65
C ARG A 171 -9.13 1.12 11.24
N PRO A 172 -8.33 0.22 10.63
CA PRO A 172 -7.05 -0.19 11.17
C PRO A 172 -6.09 1.00 11.27
N ALA A 173 -5.22 0.97 12.28
CA ALA A 173 -4.12 1.92 12.40
C ALA A 173 -3.07 1.71 11.31
N LEU A 174 -2.85 0.43 10.87
CA LEU A 174 -1.92 0.07 9.81
C LEU A 174 -2.58 -0.85 8.78
N LEU A 175 -2.45 -0.49 7.49
CA LEU A 175 -2.83 -1.31 6.35
C LEU A 175 -1.58 -1.74 5.58
N LEU A 176 -1.36 -3.05 5.45
CA LEU A 176 -0.37 -3.60 4.54
C LEU A 176 -1.02 -3.83 3.18
N ALA A 177 -0.45 -3.27 2.11
CA ALA A 177 -0.91 -3.46 0.74
C ALA A 177 0.21 -4.20 -0.03
N ASP A 178 0.14 -5.55 -0.07
CA ASP A 178 1.17 -6.39 -0.68
C ASP A 178 0.83 -6.63 -2.15
N GLU A 179 1.55 -5.91 -3.03
CA GLU A 179 1.36 -5.92 -4.48
C GLU A 179 -0.11 -5.74 -4.91
N ALA A 180 -0.87 -4.95 -4.15
CA ALA A 180 -2.33 -4.81 -4.27
C ALA A 180 -2.81 -4.23 -5.61
N THR A 181 -1.91 -3.80 -6.49
CA THR A 181 -2.25 -3.21 -7.79
C THR A 181 -1.62 -3.94 -8.98
N SER A 182 -0.77 -4.96 -8.76
CA SER A 182 0.00 -5.61 -9.82
C SER A 182 -0.83 -6.39 -10.84
N ALA A 183 -2.04 -6.82 -10.47
CA ALA A 183 -2.96 -7.55 -11.34
C ALA A 183 -3.97 -6.65 -12.09
N LEU A 184 -3.85 -5.32 -11.95
CA LEU A 184 -4.79 -4.33 -12.48
C LEU A 184 -4.24 -3.67 -13.74
N ASP A 185 -5.15 -3.25 -14.62
CA ASP A 185 -4.80 -2.36 -15.73
C ASP A 185 -4.35 -0.97 -15.21
N PRO A 186 -3.60 -0.19 -16.00
CA PRO A 186 -3.02 1.09 -15.54
C PRO A 186 -4.05 2.11 -15.03
N ILE A 187 -5.26 2.13 -15.59
CA ILE A 187 -6.32 3.06 -15.18
C ILE A 187 -6.83 2.66 -13.79
N THR A 188 -7.21 1.40 -13.64
CA THR A 188 -7.67 0.85 -12.36
C THR A 188 -6.57 0.94 -11.29
N GLN A 189 -5.29 0.69 -11.65
CA GLN A 189 -4.15 0.87 -10.74
C GLN A 189 -4.10 2.31 -10.22
N ALA A 190 -4.16 3.32 -11.10
CA ALA A 190 -4.14 4.72 -10.70
C ALA A 190 -5.32 5.08 -9.77
N GLU A 191 -6.51 4.51 -10.02
CA GLU A 191 -7.67 4.71 -9.14
C GLU A 191 -7.47 4.10 -7.75
N ILE A 192 -6.88 2.90 -7.65
CA ILE A 192 -6.58 2.26 -6.35
C ILE A 192 -5.50 3.03 -5.59
N LEU A 193 -4.48 3.58 -6.27
CA LEU A 193 -3.48 4.46 -5.62
C LEU A 193 -4.14 5.71 -5.04
N LYS A 194 -5.02 6.37 -5.80
CA LYS A 194 -5.82 7.52 -5.31
C LYS A 194 -6.72 7.11 -4.12
N LEU A 195 -7.27 5.91 -4.15
CA LEU A 195 -8.05 5.37 -3.03
C LEU A 195 -7.20 5.21 -1.78
N PHE A 196 -5.99 4.62 -1.87
CA PHE A 196 -5.08 4.52 -0.72
C PHE A 196 -4.69 5.88 -0.15
N ALA A 197 -4.34 6.86 -1.00
CA ALA A 197 -4.06 8.22 -0.56
C ALA A 197 -5.25 8.87 0.17
N ARG A 198 -6.48 8.64 -0.32
CA ARG A 198 -7.71 9.11 0.31
C ARG A 198 -7.95 8.44 1.66
N LEU A 199 -7.84 7.11 1.75
CA LEU A 199 -8.01 6.37 3.01
C LEU A 199 -7.00 6.81 4.07
N ASN A 200 -5.74 7.01 3.68
CA ASN A 200 -4.73 7.55 4.58
C ASN A 200 -5.14 8.93 5.13
N ARG A 201 -5.55 9.85 4.26
CA ARG A 201 -5.95 11.21 4.65
C ARG A 201 -7.23 11.25 5.48
N GLU A 202 -8.27 10.48 5.11
CA GLU A 202 -9.60 10.56 5.72
C GLU A 202 -9.74 9.69 6.97
N LEU A 203 -9.11 8.51 7.00
CA LEU A 203 -9.18 7.58 8.13
C LEU A 203 -7.96 7.69 9.06
N GLY A 204 -6.88 8.36 8.62
CA GLY A 204 -5.62 8.41 9.35
C GLY A 204 -4.87 7.08 9.38
N THR A 205 -5.27 6.09 8.59
CA THR A 205 -4.62 4.78 8.52
C THR A 205 -3.22 4.92 7.91
N ALA A 206 -2.18 4.48 8.62
CA ALA A 206 -0.85 4.33 8.02
C ALA A 206 -0.85 3.18 7.02
N ILE A 207 -0.02 3.28 5.97
CA ILE A 207 -0.01 2.26 4.91
C ILE A 207 1.43 1.82 4.65
N LEU A 208 1.68 0.50 4.71
CA LEU A 208 2.86 -0.11 4.13
C LEU A 208 2.51 -0.60 2.73
N TYR A 209 2.92 0.17 1.71
CA TYR A 209 2.68 -0.16 0.31
C TYR A 209 3.87 -0.92 -0.28
N ILE A 210 3.69 -2.22 -0.49
CA ILE A 210 4.70 -3.12 -1.06
C ILE A 210 4.46 -3.25 -2.55
N SER A 211 5.47 -2.93 -3.37
CA SER A 211 5.40 -3.02 -4.83
C SER A 211 6.77 -3.29 -5.44
N HIS A 212 6.79 -3.80 -6.66
CA HIS A 212 7.99 -3.81 -7.52
C HIS A 212 8.02 -2.61 -8.48
N ASP A 213 6.94 -1.83 -8.55
CA ASP A 213 6.84 -0.64 -9.41
C ASP A 213 7.21 0.62 -8.63
N LEU A 214 8.44 1.11 -8.87
CA LEU A 214 8.98 2.29 -8.19
C LEU A 214 8.19 3.57 -8.52
N LEU A 215 7.58 3.68 -9.71
CA LEU A 215 6.80 4.86 -10.09
C LEU A 215 5.49 4.95 -9.30
N SER A 216 4.79 3.83 -9.12
CA SER A 216 3.56 3.80 -8.31
C SER A 216 3.86 4.13 -6.84
N VAL A 217 4.99 3.65 -6.32
CA VAL A 217 5.43 3.96 -4.95
C VAL A 217 5.77 5.44 -4.80
N ALA A 218 6.49 6.02 -5.77
CA ALA A 218 6.83 7.44 -5.75
C ALA A 218 5.60 8.36 -5.80
N ALA A 219 4.57 7.93 -6.53
CA ALA A 219 3.33 8.70 -6.66
C ALA A 219 2.46 8.68 -5.39
N LEU A 220 2.65 7.69 -4.50
CA LEU A 220 1.80 7.46 -3.34
C LEU A 220 2.49 7.73 -2.00
N CYS A 221 3.77 7.36 -1.87
CA CYS A 221 4.42 7.20 -0.58
C CYS A 221 5.15 8.46 -0.14
N HIS A 222 5.15 8.71 1.18
CA HIS A 222 5.91 9.79 1.80
C HIS A 222 7.40 9.46 1.91
N ARG A 223 7.72 8.18 2.06
CA ARG A 223 9.07 7.65 2.16
C ARG A 223 9.14 6.28 1.48
N ILE A 224 10.29 5.95 0.90
CA ILE A 224 10.54 4.70 0.17
C ILE A 224 11.72 4.00 0.79
N CYS A 225 11.58 2.71 1.10
CA CYS A 225 12.66 1.81 1.46
C CYS A 225 12.93 0.83 0.31
N ILE A 226 14.18 0.72 -0.08
CA ILE A 226 14.65 -0.17 -1.15
C ILE A 226 15.18 -1.46 -0.53
N LEU A 227 14.55 -2.58 -0.86
CA LEU A 227 14.95 -3.92 -0.43
C LEU A 227 15.74 -4.62 -1.53
N HIS A 228 16.96 -5.03 -1.22
CA HIS A 228 17.82 -5.78 -2.11
C HIS A 228 18.47 -6.93 -1.35
N GLU A 229 18.40 -8.14 -1.90
CA GLU A 229 18.99 -9.36 -1.32
C GLU A 229 18.75 -9.54 0.19
N GLY A 230 17.52 -9.29 0.61
CA GLY A 230 17.10 -9.47 2.00
C GLY A 230 17.52 -8.36 2.97
N GLN A 231 18.03 -7.22 2.48
CA GLN A 231 18.40 -6.07 3.30
C GLN A 231 17.76 -4.78 2.78
N ILE A 232 17.40 -3.86 3.68
CA ILE A 232 17.05 -2.50 3.30
C ILE A 232 18.36 -1.74 3.03
N VAL A 233 18.62 -1.45 1.76
CA VAL A 233 19.87 -0.83 1.32
C VAL A 233 19.79 0.69 1.26
N GLU A 234 18.59 1.24 1.15
CA GLU A 234 18.36 2.68 1.14
C GLU A 234 16.94 3.01 1.57
N CYS A 235 16.75 4.12 2.29
CA CYS A 235 15.43 4.61 2.69
C CYS A 235 15.43 6.13 2.74
N GLY A 236 14.45 6.75 2.09
CA GLY A 236 14.35 8.22 2.02
C GLY A 236 13.08 8.69 1.34
N PRO A 237 12.84 10.02 1.30
CA PRO A 237 11.76 10.61 0.51
C PRO A 237 11.93 10.28 -0.98
N PRO A 238 10.82 10.24 -1.77
CA PRO A 238 10.89 9.98 -3.20
C PRO A 238 11.91 10.86 -3.93
N GLU A 239 11.96 12.15 -3.64
CA GLU A 239 12.88 13.11 -4.27
C GLU A 239 14.35 12.71 -4.08
N VAL A 240 14.71 12.20 -2.91
CA VAL A 240 16.09 11.74 -2.61
C VAL A 240 16.38 10.46 -3.37
N ILE A 241 15.48 9.48 -3.33
CA ILE A 241 15.64 8.19 -4.01
C ILE A 241 15.80 8.37 -5.53
N PHE A 242 15.07 9.33 -6.14
CA PHE A 242 15.12 9.54 -7.58
C PHE A 242 16.27 10.46 -8.04
N ASN A 243 16.56 11.52 -7.28
CA ASN A 243 17.49 12.55 -7.74
C ASN A 243 18.92 12.36 -7.20
N SER A 244 19.07 11.65 -6.07
CA SER A 244 20.37 11.50 -5.38
C SER A 244 20.54 10.13 -4.74
N PRO A 245 20.25 9.02 -5.45
CA PRO A 245 20.36 7.67 -4.90
C PRO A 245 21.79 7.37 -4.47
N GLN A 246 21.96 6.90 -3.24
CA GLN A 246 23.29 6.64 -2.66
C GLN A 246 23.75 5.21 -2.93
N HIS A 247 22.85 4.24 -2.88
CA HIS A 247 23.21 2.84 -3.08
C HIS A 247 23.27 2.49 -4.58
N GLU A 248 24.26 1.67 -4.97
CA GLU A 248 24.44 1.27 -6.37
C GLU A 248 23.20 0.59 -6.96
N TYR A 249 22.55 -0.29 -6.18
CA TYR A 249 21.34 -0.96 -6.63
C TYR A 249 20.18 0.03 -6.88
N THR A 250 20.03 1.05 -6.02
CA THR A 250 19.02 2.11 -6.20
C THR A 250 19.28 2.90 -7.48
N ARG A 251 20.56 3.26 -7.74
CA ARG A 251 20.95 3.94 -9.00
C ARG A 251 20.58 3.12 -10.22
N ARG A 252 20.87 1.80 -10.20
CA ARG A 252 20.48 0.91 -11.31
C ARG A 252 18.97 0.79 -11.46
N LEU A 253 18.23 0.72 -10.35
CA LEU A 253 16.77 0.64 -10.35
C LEU A 253 16.14 1.90 -10.95
N VAL A 254 16.62 3.09 -10.56
CA VAL A 254 16.14 4.38 -11.09
C VAL A 254 16.52 4.53 -12.57
N ALA A 255 17.75 4.17 -12.96
CA ALA A 255 18.22 4.26 -14.34
C ALA A 255 17.45 3.31 -15.30
N ALA A 256 16.89 2.22 -14.80
CA ALA A 256 16.09 1.27 -15.58
C ALA A 256 14.64 1.75 -15.82
N LEU A 257 14.20 2.82 -15.18
CA LEU A 257 12.87 3.37 -15.41
C LEU A 257 12.78 3.96 -16.82
N PRO A 258 11.61 3.79 -17.51
CA PRO A 258 11.36 4.49 -18.75
C PRO A 258 11.57 5.98 -18.51
N SER A 259 12.41 6.63 -19.34
CA SER A 259 12.59 8.08 -19.28
C SER A 259 11.22 8.71 -19.41
N ALA A 260 10.79 9.47 -18.40
CA ALA A 260 9.57 10.27 -18.53
C ALA A 260 9.71 11.08 -19.83
N PRO A 261 8.69 11.19 -20.69
CA PRO A 261 8.75 12.05 -21.85
C PRO A 261 9.17 13.43 -21.33
N ARG A 262 10.35 13.89 -21.77
CA ARG A 262 10.87 15.21 -21.41
C ARG A 262 9.74 16.18 -21.58
N SER A 263 9.39 16.90 -20.54
CA SER A 263 8.29 17.86 -20.45
C SER A 263 7.94 18.43 -21.83
N ILE A 264 6.68 18.24 -22.25
CA ILE A 264 6.10 19.02 -23.34
C ILE A 264 6.42 20.46 -22.97
N GLY A 265 7.29 21.10 -23.78
CA GLY A 265 7.89 22.40 -23.49
C GLY A 265 6.81 23.39 -23.07
N SER A 266 7.12 24.17 -22.06
CA SER A 266 6.40 25.43 -21.81
C SER A 266 6.29 26.18 -23.13
N PRO A 267 5.11 26.73 -23.45
CA PRO A 267 4.97 27.54 -24.69
C PRO A 267 6.02 28.63 -24.63
N ALA A 268 6.89 28.63 -25.64
CA ALA A 268 7.88 29.67 -25.83
C ALA A 268 7.13 31.02 -25.82
N SER A 269 7.51 31.87 -24.89
CA SER A 269 7.10 33.27 -24.90
C SER A 269 7.65 33.92 -26.21
N ASP A 270 6.77 34.03 -27.19
CA ASP A 270 7.04 34.69 -28.46
C ASP A 270 7.13 36.19 -28.21
N ASN A 271 8.32 36.63 -27.79
CA ASN A 271 8.64 38.05 -27.65
C ASN A 271 9.05 38.58 -29.03
N ARG A 272 8.07 38.72 -29.95
CA ARG A 272 8.24 39.51 -31.16
C ARG A 272 7.88 40.96 -30.84
N THR A 273 8.88 41.76 -30.53
CA THR A 273 8.84 43.20 -30.62
C THR A 273 8.59 43.56 -32.07
N ALA A 274 7.36 43.89 -32.41
CA ALA A 274 6.99 44.52 -33.68
C ALA A 274 7.28 46.03 -33.56
N SER A 275 8.31 46.48 -34.24
CA SER A 275 8.50 47.91 -34.51
C SER A 275 7.44 48.42 -35.47
N PRO A 276 6.82 49.59 -35.22
CA PRO A 276 5.86 50.16 -36.16
C PRO A 276 6.60 50.89 -37.30
N HIS A 277 6.51 50.35 -38.52
CA HIS A 277 6.83 51.12 -39.72
C HIS A 277 5.64 52.05 -40.04
N LEU A 278 5.89 53.36 -39.96
CA LEU A 278 5.11 54.44 -40.54
C LEU A 278 5.05 54.24 -42.07
N VAL A 279 3.89 54.11 -42.62
CA VAL A 279 3.64 54.25 -44.05
C VAL A 279 2.84 55.56 -44.23
N GLU A 280 3.54 56.53 -44.83
CA GLU A 280 2.93 57.81 -45.34
C GLU A 280 1.96 57.49 -46.45
N LEU A 281 0.74 58.02 -46.31
CA LEU A 281 -0.22 58.12 -47.40
C LEU A 281 0.05 59.37 -48.20
N HIS A 282 0.45 59.25 -49.49
CA HIS A 282 0.33 60.32 -50.47
C HIS A 282 -0.94 60.11 -51.31
N SER A 283 -1.71 61.14 -51.24
CA SER A 283 -2.89 61.42 -52.08
C SER A 283 -2.51 61.65 -53.53
N SER A 284 -3.23 61.06 -54.45
CA SER A 284 -3.73 61.69 -55.67
C SER A 284 -4.89 60.90 -56.25
#